data_53a8223fa8c72f13c355ac718c3b13ee
#
_entry.id   53a8223fa8c72f13c355ac718c3b13ee
#
_cell.length_a   1.000
_cell.length_b   1.000
_cell.length_c   1.000
_cell.angle_alpha   90.00
_cell.angle_beta   90.00
_cell.angle_gamma   90.00
#
_symmetry.space_group_name_H-M   'P 1'
#
loop_
_entity.id
_entity.type
_entity.pdbx_description
1 polymer ?
#
loop_
_entity_poly.entity_id
_entity_poly.type
_entity_poly.pdbx_seq_one_letter_code
_entity_poly.pdbx_strand_id
1 'polypeptide(L)'
;VLLAITLIAINPARQFSQANNTKRSSDVNAILNAINQYMADNKGALPAGINTTAQTIAATAFNTMCTQLVPQYIAALPVDPLTNSGTPIQSSECTGTSWTTTYTVQQLTGGSNRLTIAAPSAELSSTIEVTR
;
A
#
# COMPACT_ATOMS: atom_id res chain seq x y z
N VAL A 1 -12.29 -5.00 -52.28
CA VAL A 1 -12.27 -5.61 -50.94
C VAL A 1 -11.80 -4.56 -49.96
N LEU A 2 -12.75 -4.01 -49.25
CA LEU A 2 -12.46 -3.08 -48.17
C LEU A 2 -12.04 -3.87 -46.93
N LEU A 3 -10.74 -3.87 -46.63
CA LEU A 3 -10.27 -4.17 -45.33
C LEU A 3 -10.72 -3.07 -44.38
N ALA A 4 -11.86 -3.27 -43.72
CA ALA A 4 -12.21 -2.46 -42.58
C ALA A 4 -11.21 -2.74 -41.47
N ILE A 5 -10.17 -1.94 -41.39
CA ILE A 5 -9.33 -1.88 -40.23
C ILE A 5 -10.19 -1.22 -39.17
N THR A 6 -10.82 -2.03 -38.35
CA THR A 6 -11.43 -1.54 -37.13
C THR A 6 -10.28 -1.15 -36.20
N LEU A 7 -9.90 0.11 -36.23
CA LEU A 7 -9.10 0.70 -35.20
C LEU A 7 -9.93 0.64 -33.91
N ILE A 8 -9.74 -0.41 -33.14
CA ILE A 8 -10.20 -0.41 -31.75
C ILE A 8 -9.39 0.69 -31.09
N ALA A 9 -10.05 1.81 -30.79
CA ALA A 9 -9.44 2.88 -30.04
C ALA A 9 -9.11 2.34 -28.65
N ILE A 10 -7.88 1.87 -28.46
CA ILE A 10 -7.35 1.54 -27.16
C ILE A 10 -7.16 2.86 -26.43
N ASN A 11 -7.84 3.02 -25.31
CA ASN A 11 -7.60 4.16 -24.42
C ASN A 11 -6.38 3.87 -23.56
N PRO A 12 -5.17 4.40 -23.89
CA PRO A 12 -3.96 4.10 -23.15
C PRO A 12 -4.03 4.58 -21.69
N ALA A 13 -4.69 5.72 -21.45
CA ALA A 13 -4.86 6.26 -20.09
C ALA A 13 -5.62 5.28 -19.20
N ARG A 14 -6.68 4.66 -19.71
CA ARG A 14 -7.45 3.66 -18.97
C ARG A 14 -6.61 2.42 -18.66
N GLN A 15 -5.79 1.98 -19.60
CA GLN A 15 -4.91 0.83 -19.39
C GLN A 15 -3.83 1.12 -18.34
N PHE A 16 -3.25 2.31 -18.33
CA PHE A 16 -2.31 2.73 -17.28
C PHE A 16 -3.00 2.77 -15.92
N SER A 17 -4.21 3.30 -15.86
CA SER A 17 -4.99 3.33 -14.62
C SER A 17 -5.31 1.92 -14.11
N GLN A 18 -5.64 0.99 -15.00
CA GLN A 18 -5.86 -0.42 -14.64
C GLN A 18 -4.58 -1.08 -14.13
N ALA A 19 -3.45 -0.83 -14.79
CA ALA A 19 -2.15 -1.34 -14.35
C ALA A 19 -1.77 -0.77 -12.97
N ASN A 20 -1.98 0.53 -12.77
CA ASN A 20 -1.74 1.17 -11.48
C ASN A 20 -2.60 0.56 -10.37
N ASN A 21 -3.89 0.34 -10.65
CA ASN A 21 -4.80 -0.30 -9.68
C ASN A 21 -4.38 -1.74 -9.36
N THR A 22 -3.92 -2.49 -10.35
CA THR A 22 -3.39 -3.85 -10.13
C THR A 22 -2.19 -3.82 -9.18
N LYS A 23 -1.27 -2.88 -9.39
CA LYS A 23 -0.12 -2.70 -8.49
C LYS A 23 -0.57 -2.28 -7.09
N ARG A 24 -1.52 -1.36 -6.97
CA ARG A 24 -2.07 -0.94 -5.68
C ARG A 24 -2.66 -2.12 -4.91
N SER A 25 -3.43 -2.96 -5.59
CA SER A 25 -4.02 -4.16 -4.98
C SER A 25 -2.94 -5.13 -4.46
N SER A 26 -1.89 -5.34 -5.24
CA SER A 26 -0.74 -6.14 -4.82
C SER A 26 -0.02 -5.52 -3.62
N ASP A 27 0.18 -4.21 -3.65
CA ASP A 27 0.92 -3.49 -2.61
C ASP A 27 0.18 -3.52 -1.26
N VAL A 28 -1.13 -3.28 -1.24
CA VAL A 28 -1.90 -3.31 0.02
C VAL A 28 -1.91 -4.71 0.64
N ASN A 29 -1.98 -5.75 -0.19
CA ASN A 29 -1.86 -7.13 0.28
C ASN A 29 -0.45 -7.42 0.84
N ALA A 30 0.59 -6.93 0.18
CA ALA A 30 1.97 -7.13 0.63
C ALA A 30 2.21 -6.46 1.99
N ILE A 31 1.73 -5.24 2.17
CA ILE A 31 1.84 -4.51 3.44
C ILE A 31 1.10 -5.25 4.54
N LEU A 32 -0.14 -5.68 4.28
CA LEU A 32 -0.93 -6.41 5.27
C LEU A 32 -0.27 -7.73 5.66
N ASN A 33 0.26 -8.48 4.70
CA ASN A 33 0.97 -9.73 4.95
C ASN A 33 2.21 -9.49 5.83
N ALA A 34 2.97 -8.44 5.56
CA ALA A 34 4.14 -8.08 6.37
C ALA A 34 3.74 -7.75 7.82
N ILE A 35 2.67 -6.99 8.00
CA ILE A 35 2.14 -6.66 9.33
C ILE A 35 1.67 -7.92 10.06
N ASN A 36 0.97 -8.82 9.38
CA ASN A 36 0.49 -10.07 9.98
C ASN A 36 1.65 -10.98 10.41
N GLN A 37 2.72 -11.03 9.62
CA GLN A 37 3.91 -11.78 9.99
C GLN A 37 4.61 -11.17 11.21
N TYR A 38 4.72 -9.85 11.24
CA TYR A 38 5.25 -9.15 12.41
C TYR A 38 4.44 -9.48 13.67
N MET A 39 3.11 -9.41 13.57
CA MET A 39 2.23 -9.74 14.70
C MET A 39 2.39 -11.19 15.15
N ALA A 40 2.54 -12.12 14.21
CA ALA A 40 2.76 -13.53 14.55
C ALA A 40 4.04 -13.73 15.37
N ASP A 41 5.10 -13.01 15.02
CA ASP A 41 6.39 -13.08 15.71
C ASP A 41 6.41 -12.30 17.04
N ASN A 42 5.51 -11.33 17.19
CA ASN A 42 5.47 -10.44 18.35
C ASN A 42 4.20 -10.65 19.21
N LYS A 43 3.70 -11.87 19.26
CA LYS A 43 2.59 -12.29 20.15
C LYS A 43 1.31 -11.48 19.94
N GLY A 44 1.04 -11.07 18.69
CA GLY A 44 -0.13 -10.29 18.33
C GLY A 44 0.02 -8.78 18.52
N ALA A 45 1.19 -8.29 18.90
CA ALA A 45 1.43 -6.87 19.02
C ALA A 45 1.45 -6.19 17.64
N LEU A 46 0.72 -5.09 17.52
CA LEU A 46 0.71 -4.30 16.28
C LEU A 46 2.02 -3.51 16.11
N PRO A 47 2.49 -3.30 14.87
CA PRO A 47 3.54 -2.34 14.61
C PRO A 47 3.18 -0.95 15.11
N ALA A 48 4.19 -0.15 15.43
CA ALA A 48 4.00 1.18 16.01
C ALA A 48 3.25 2.13 15.06
N GLY A 49 2.40 2.97 15.61
CA GLY A 49 1.67 4.01 14.89
C GLY A 49 0.26 3.61 14.44
N ILE A 50 -0.05 2.32 14.39
CA ILE A 50 -1.37 1.86 13.95
C ILE A 50 -2.40 2.07 15.08
N ASN A 51 -3.52 2.69 14.74
CA ASN A 51 -4.63 2.91 15.64
C ASN A 51 -5.98 2.85 14.89
N THR A 52 -7.06 3.18 15.56
CA THR A 52 -8.41 3.09 15.00
C THR A 52 -8.77 4.20 14.01
N THR A 53 -7.92 5.21 13.87
CA THR A 53 -8.08 6.25 12.86
C THR A 53 -7.28 5.88 11.61
N ALA A 54 -7.91 5.95 10.45
CA ALA A 54 -7.21 5.72 9.18
C ALA A 54 -6.11 6.78 9.00
N GLN A 55 -4.89 6.32 8.80
CA GLN A 55 -3.71 7.19 8.66
C GLN A 55 -2.90 6.79 7.45
N THR A 56 -2.35 7.78 6.76
CA THR A 56 -1.39 7.53 5.68
C THR A 56 -0.09 6.99 6.26
N ILE A 57 0.39 5.89 5.71
CA ILE A 57 1.69 5.31 6.08
C ILE A 57 2.79 6.21 5.49
N ALA A 58 3.34 7.06 6.32
CA ALA A 58 4.29 8.10 5.93
C ALA A 58 5.31 8.37 7.03
N ALA A 59 6.33 9.13 6.69
CA ALA A 59 7.38 9.55 7.61
C ALA A 59 6.81 10.21 8.87
N THR A 60 7.61 10.21 9.90
CA THR A 60 7.35 10.65 11.28
C THR A 60 6.40 9.73 12.05
N ALA A 61 5.15 9.58 11.61
CA ALA A 61 4.17 8.74 12.30
C ALA A 61 4.51 7.23 12.21
N PHE A 62 5.09 6.79 11.09
CA PHE A 62 5.33 5.38 10.80
C PHE A 62 6.81 5.02 10.62
N ASN A 63 7.74 5.87 11.03
CA ASN A 63 9.16 5.55 10.96
C ASN A 63 9.50 4.26 11.73
N THR A 64 8.95 4.11 12.92
CA THR A 64 9.18 2.91 13.74
C THR A 64 8.57 1.67 13.07
N MET A 65 7.33 1.76 12.54
CA MET A 65 6.74 0.66 11.80
C MET A 65 7.59 0.28 10.59
N CYS A 66 8.08 1.26 9.84
CA CYS A 66 8.95 1.02 8.70
C CYS A 66 10.19 0.22 9.11
N THR A 67 10.87 0.62 10.17
CA THR A 67 12.05 -0.11 10.67
C THR A 67 11.71 -1.48 11.26
N GLN A 68 10.51 -1.67 11.77
CA GLN A 68 10.04 -2.97 12.26
C GLN A 68 9.75 -3.95 11.12
N LEU A 69 9.26 -3.47 9.99
CA LEU A 69 8.85 -4.30 8.85
C LEU A 69 9.96 -4.49 7.83
N VAL A 70 10.76 -3.47 7.56
CA VAL A 70 11.78 -3.46 6.49
C VAL A 70 13.17 -3.65 7.09
N PRO A 71 14.00 -4.55 6.59
CA PRO A 71 13.79 -5.50 5.50
C PRO A 71 13.29 -6.88 5.94
N GLN A 72 12.97 -7.08 7.21
CA GLN A 72 12.77 -8.41 7.80
C GLN A 72 11.50 -9.09 7.29
N TYR A 73 10.38 -8.38 7.20
CA TYR A 73 9.08 -8.92 6.79
C TYR A 73 8.70 -8.53 5.36
N ILE A 74 9.27 -7.45 4.87
CA ILE A 74 9.11 -6.99 3.50
C ILE A 74 10.42 -6.32 3.06
N ALA A 75 10.86 -6.59 1.84
CA ALA A 75 12.16 -6.09 1.36
C ALA A 75 12.24 -4.56 1.32
N ALA A 76 11.14 -3.92 0.93
CA ALA A 76 10.99 -2.47 0.92
C ALA A 76 9.51 -2.15 1.04
N LEU A 77 9.17 -0.98 1.58
CA LEU A 77 7.77 -0.60 1.76
C LEU A 77 7.21 -0.09 0.42
N PRO A 78 6.21 -0.78 -0.15
CA PRO A 78 5.66 -0.35 -1.44
C PRO A 78 4.99 1.01 -1.34
N VAL A 79 5.04 1.74 -2.44
CA VAL A 79 4.38 3.05 -2.56
C VAL A 79 3.39 3.04 -3.72
N ASP A 80 2.43 3.95 -3.68
CA ASP A 80 1.52 4.15 -4.80
C ASP A 80 2.32 4.40 -6.09
N PRO A 81 1.89 3.84 -7.25
CA PRO A 81 2.63 3.99 -8.51
C PRO A 81 2.90 5.44 -8.92
N LEU A 82 2.06 6.36 -8.49
CA LEU A 82 2.20 7.80 -8.80
C LEU A 82 2.94 8.57 -7.69
N THR A 83 3.36 7.89 -6.64
CA THR A 83 4.11 8.48 -5.52
C THR A 83 5.58 8.07 -5.64
N ASN A 84 6.49 9.00 -5.42
CA ASN A 84 7.93 8.75 -5.44
C ASN A 84 8.39 7.99 -6.70
N SER A 85 7.79 8.30 -7.85
CA SER A 85 8.00 7.60 -9.12
C SER A 85 7.83 6.07 -9.02
N GLY A 86 7.02 5.60 -8.10
CA GLY A 86 6.80 4.18 -7.83
C GLY A 86 7.95 3.48 -7.11
N THR A 87 8.95 4.22 -6.64
CA THR A 87 10.12 3.66 -5.96
C THR A 87 9.79 3.32 -4.51
N PRO A 88 9.89 2.04 -4.09
CA PRO A 88 9.61 1.63 -2.71
C PRO A 88 10.57 2.27 -1.70
N ILE A 89 10.11 2.40 -0.47
CA ILE A 89 10.90 2.97 0.63
C ILE A 89 11.84 1.90 1.18
N GLN A 90 13.13 2.16 1.10
CA GLN A 90 14.18 1.25 1.56
C GLN A 90 14.41 1.40 3.08
N SER A 91 15.06 0.41 3.68
CA SER A 91 15.35 0.45 5.11
C SER A 91 16.13 1.69 5.55
N SER A 92 17.04 2.19 4.70
CA SER A 92 17.81 3.41 4.98
C SER A 92 16.95 4.67 4.98
N GLU A 93 15.78 4.64 4.35
CA GLU A 93 14.85 5.77 4.25
C GLU A 93 13.84 5.79 5.39
N CYS A 94 13.68 4.68 6.12
CA CYS A 94 12.69 4.55 7.20
C CYS A 94 12.84 5.60 8.29
N THR A 95 14.04 6.12 8.52
CA THR A 95 14.31 7.15 9.52
C THR A 95 14.21 8.58 8.95
N GLY A 96 13.89 8.71 7.66
CA GLY A 96 13.72 9.99 7.00
C GLY A 96 12.49 10.75 7.47
N THR A 97 12.37 11.99 7.02
CA THR A 97 11.30 12.90 7.46
C THR A 97 10.28 13.23 6.36
N SER A 98 10.45 12.71 5.14
CA SER A 98 9.68 13.16 3.99
C SER A 98 9.12 12.04 3.10
N TRP A 99 9.26 10.76 3.48
CA TRP A 99 8.71 9.68 2.67
C TRP A 99 7.22 9.48 2.92
N THR A 100 6.51 8.99 1.92
CA THR A 100 5.11 8.58 2.03
C THR A 100 4.84 7.42 1.08
N THR A 101 3.97 6.52 1.48
CA THR A 101 3.48 5.45 0.61
C THR A 101 2.20 5.84 -0.11
N THR A 102 1.47 6.82 0.38
CA THR A 102 0.11 7.19 -0.04
C THR A 102 -0.95 6.12 0.30
N TYR A 103 -0.55 4.97 0.81
CA TYR A 103 -1.47 3.97 1.35
C TYR A 103 -1.86 4.30 2.78
N THR A 104 -3.02 3.84 3.21
CA THR A 104 -3.52 4.06 4.57
C THR A 104 -3.63 2.76 5.34
N VAL A 105 -3.52 2.86 6.65
CA VAL A 105 -3.72 1.75 7.59
C VAL A 105 -4.67 2.17 8.69
N GLN A 106 -5.53 1.26 9.10
CA GLN A 106 -6.49 1.47 10.19
C GLN A 106 -6.72 0.16 10.93
N GLN A 107 -6.73 0.23 12.26
CA GLN A 107 -7.20 -0.86 13.09
C GLN A 107 -8.71 -0.78 13.22
N LEU A 108 -9.40 -1.91 13.05
CA LEU A 108 -10.85 -1.93 13.24
C LEU A 108 -11.20 -1.79 14.72
N THR A 109 -12.31 -1.11 14.99
CA THR A 109 -12.83 -0.94 16.36
C THR A 109 -13.33 -2.26 16.95
N GLY A 110 -13.36 -2.37 18.27
CA GLY A 110 -13.86 -3.55 18.98
C GLY A 110 -12.80 -4.48 19.55
N GLY A 111 -11.55 -4.02 19.67
CA GLY A 111 -10.47 -4.77 20.32
C GLY A 111 -9.93 -5.94 19.51
N SER A 112 -10.27 -6.02 18.23
CA SER A 112 -9.68 -7.03 17.33
C SER A 112 -8.42 -6.48 16.69
N ASN A 113 -7.44 -7.36 16.46
CA ASN A 113 -6.24 -7.01 15.73
C ASN A 113 -6.45 -7.04 14.20
N ARG A 114 -7.70 -6.85 13.77
CA ARG A 114 -8.03 -6.75 12.34
C ARG A 114 -7.66 -5.37 11.81
N LEU A 115 -7.06 -5.37 10.64
CA LEU A 115 -6.56 -4.17 9.99
C LEU A 115 -7.16 -4.01 8.61
N THR A 116 -7.34 -2.76 8.21
CA THR A 116 -7.63 -2.39 6.82
C THR A 116 -6.46 -1.61 6.27
N ILE A 117 -5.94 -2.07 5.14
CA ILE A 117 -4.97 -1.34 4.33
C ILE A 117 -5.68 -0.92 3.05
N ALA A 118 -5.60 0.35 2.73
CA ALA A 118 -6.34 0.91 1.59
C ALA A 118 -5.44 1.75 0.69
N ALA A 119 -5.85 1.86 -0.58
CA ALA A 119 -5.22 2.70 -1.57
C ALA A 119 -6.19 3.84 -1.95
N PRO A 120 -6.13 4.98 -1.25
CA PRO A 120 -7.09 6.07 -1.47
C PRO A 120 -6.94 6.74 -2.84
N SER A 121 -5.80 6.58 -3.51
CA SER A 121 -5.56 7.10 -4.85
C SER A 121 -6.00 6.16 -5.97
N ALA A 122 -6.76 5.10 -5.67
CA ALA A 122 -7.27 4.17 -6.67
C ALA A 122 -8.03 4.93 -7.77
N GLU A 123 -7.80 4.50 -9.00
CA GLU A 123 -8.34 5.15 -10.22
C GLU A 123 -9.57 4.42 -10.73
N LEU A 124 -10.24 4.96 -11.74
CA LEU A 124 -11.41 4.37 -12.41
C LEU A 124 -12.57 4.11 -11.43
N SER A 125 -12.76 4.99 -10.46
CA SER A 125 -13.80 4.86 -9.42
C SER A 125 -13.73 3.52 -8.67
N SER A 126 -12.56 2.90 -8.62
CA SER A 126 -12.34 1.63 -7.90
C SER A 126 -12.04 1.89 -6.43
N THR A 127 -12.51 0.99 -5.58
CA THR A 127 -12.09 0.92 -4.18
C THR A 127 -11.10 -0.23 -4.01
N ILE A 128 -9.90 0.10 -3.56
CA ILE A 128 -8.84 -0.89 -3.33
C ILE A 128 -8.50 -0.88 -1.85
N GLU A 129 -8.93 -1.91 -1.17
CA GLU A 129 -8.63 -2.10 0.25
C GLU A 129 -8.66 -3.59 0.59
N VAL A 130 -7.97 -3.96 1.65
CA VAL A 130 -7.97 -5.32 2.17
C VAL A 130 -8.08 -5.26 3.68
N THR A 131 -8.94 -6.12 4.23
CA THR A 131 -9.18 -6.20 5.67
C THR A 131 -8.94 -7.63 6.14
N ARG A 132 -8.16 -7.78 7.17
CA ARG A 132 -7.93 -9.06 7.85
C ARG A 132 -7.64 -8.87 9.32
#